data_f15a7efacc24558bcf4adbb43fc39d02
#
_entry.id   f15a7efacc24558bcf4adbb43fc39d02
#
_cell.length_a   1.000
_cell.length_b   1.000
_cell.length_c   1.000
_cell.angle_alpha   90.00
_cell.angle_beta   90.00
_cell.angle_gamma   90.00
#
_symmetry.space_group_name_H-M   'P 1'
#
loop_
_entity.id
_entity.type
_entity.pdbx_description
1 polymer ?
#
loop_
_entity_poly.entity_id
_entity_poly.type
_entity_poly.pdbx_seq_one_letter_code
_entity_poly.pdbx_strand_id
1 'polypeptide(L)'
;MLRDGQAVLVGDFAVPRGRWFDWHQHPEHQLAWAATGVALVRIGERTWVLPPGRALWIPAGVVHTTGASVAMNLRSLYLDPVRCPLNWALPTVIAVPALLRELIVHLGDPALPAPARLRAESVLFDLFAPVPTTALEVPDPKDARLRPITAALRADPTDERTLAGWGQLVGASARNLARLFVTETGMTFGQWRTQLRLQAALPLLADGMAVGRVAGRVGYATPSAFVAAFRRAVGVPPAAYFGWSSSSAKVDFRAAPQPPDP
;
A
#
# COMPACT_ATOMS: atom_id res chain seq x y z
N MET A 1 -3.74 -23.17 10.65
CA MET A 1 -5.01 -23.52 11.33
C MET A 1 -4.99 -23.00 12.75
N LEU A 2 -6.02 -22.23 13.12
CA LEU A 2 -6.24 -21.79 14.51
C LEU A 2 -6.34 -23.01 15.43
N ARG A 3 -5.69 -22.97 16.60
CA ARG A 3 -5.83 -24.03 17.59
C ARG A 3 -7.16 -23.85 18.34
N ASP A 4 -7.72 -24.96 18.87
CA ASP A 4 -8.95 -24.90 19.67
C ASP A 4 -8.83 -23.84 20.78
N GLY A 5 -9.76 -22.91 20.80
CA GLY A 5 -9.85 -21.85 21.79
C GLY A 5 -9.15 -20.54 21.44
N GLN A 6 -8.44 -20.40 20.32
CA GLN A 6 -7.78 -19.17 19.89
C GLN A 6 -8.67 -18.37 18.91
N ALA A 7 -8.80 -17.07 19.15
CA ALA A 7 -9.44 -16.17 18.20
C ALA A 7 -8.44 -15.60 17.18
N VAL A 8 -7.14 -15.57 17.51
CA VAL A 8 -6.09 -14.95 16.70
C VAL A 8 -4.88 -15.88 16.53
N LEU A 9 -4.45 -16.06 15.29
CA LEU A 9 -3.17 -16.68 14.92
C LEU A 9 -2.27 -15.63 14.26
N VAL A 10 -1.02 -15.52 14.69
CA VAL A 10 -0.04 -14.62 14.10
C VAL A 10 0.91 -15.43 13.22
N GLY A 11 0.91 -15.14 11.91
CA GLY A 11 1.92 -15.61 10.97
C GLY A 11 3.03 -14.57 10.80
N ASP A 12 4.29 -15.01 10.69
CA ASP A 12 5.46 -14.15 10.50
C ASP A 12 6.23 -14.61 9.26
N PHE A 13 6.38 -13.73 8.26
CA PHE A 13 6.91 -14.06 6.95
C PHE A 13 7.95 -13.04 6.51
N ALA A 14 9.20 -13.47 6.33
CA ALA A 14 10.21 -12.67 5.64
C ALA A 14 9.93 -12.71 4.13
N VAL A 15 9.57 -11.58 3.55
CA VAL A 15 9.21 -11.47 2.13
C VAL A 15 10.25 -10.61 1.41
N PRO A 16 11.04 -11.19 0.49
CA PRO A 16 12.01 -10.44 -0.30
C PRO A 16 11.35 -9.40 -1.21
N ARG A 17 12.09 -8.36 -1.57
CA ARG A 17 11.64 -7.35 -2.53
C ARG A 17 11.13 -7.98 -3.83
N GLY A 18 9.98 -7.50 -4.30
CA GLY A 18 9.36 -7.93 -5.56
C GLY A 18 8.65 -9.29 -5.49
N ARG A 19 8.73 -9.99 -4.37
CA ARG A 19 7.99 -11.25 -4.19
C ARG A 19 6.53 -10.95 -3.88
N TRP A 20 5.67 -11.80 -4.43
CA TRP A 20 4.23 -11.83 -4.22
C TRP A 20 3.82 -13.23 -3.79
N PHE A 21 2.83 -13.32 -2.91
CA PHE A 21 2.09 -14.56 -2.71
C PHE A 21 1.17 -14.79 -3.91
N ASP A 22 0.76 -16.03 -4.15
CA ASP A 22 -0.25 -16.31 -5.15
C ASP A 22 -1.62 -15.71 -4.74
N TRP A 23 -2.50 -15.50 -5.71
CA TRP A 23 -3.87 -15.13 -5.43
C TRP A 23 -4.54 -16.21 -4.61
N HIS A 24 -5.09 -15.87 -3.45
CA HIS A 24 -5.70 -16.82 -2.53
C HIS A 24 -6.84 -16.18 -1.74
N GLN A 25 -7.60 -17.03 -1.07
CA GLN A 25 -8.59 -16.67 -0.07
C GLN A 25 -8.52 -17.69 1.07
N HIS A 26 -9.02 -17.33 2.21
CA HIS A 26 -9.09 -18.20 3.38
C HIS A 26 -10.36 -17.89 4.21
N PRO A 27 -10.82 -18.83 5.06
CA PRO A 27 -12.05 -18.68 5.84
C PRO A 27 -11.91 -17.72 7.04
N GLU A 28 -10.70 -17.33 7.41
CA GLU A 28 -10.43 -16.38 8.48
C GLU A 28 -10.46 -14.93 7.93
N HIS A 29 -10.79 -13.95 8.80
CA HIS A 29 -10.41 -12.57 8.52
C HIS A 29 -8.89 -12.44 8.63
N GLN A 30 -8.30 -11.51 7.90
CA GLN A 30 -6.87 -11.24 7.99
C GLN A 30 -6.62 -9.77 8.32
N LEU A 31 -5.67 -9.52 9.21
CA LEU A 31 -5.01 -8.23 9.32
C LEU A 31 -3.61 -8.34 8.73
N ALA A 32 -3.40 -7.81 7.53
CA ALA A 32 -2.09 -7.78 6.87
C ALA A 32 -1.30 -6.55 7.33
N TRP A 33 -0.18 -6.78 8.03
CA TRP A 33 0.69 -5.72 8.57
C TRP A 33 2.16 -5.99 8.28
N ALA A 34 2.85 -5.02 7.68
CA ALA A 34 4.30 -5.05 7.54
C ALA A 34 4.95 -4.44 8.78
N ALA A 35 5.60 -5.26 9.62
CA ALA A 35 6.35 -4.80 10.78
C ALA A 35 7.57 -3.96 10.37
N THR A 36 8.19 -4.33 9.25
CA THR A 36 9.26 -3.58 8.58
C THR A 36 9.01 -3.61 7.08
N GLY A 37 9.57 -2.65 6.34
CA GLY A 37 9.36 -2.54 4.90
C GLY A 37 7.97 -2.01 4.55
N VAL A 38 7.42 -2.41 3.40
CA VAL A 38 6.10 -1.97 2.92
C VAL A 38 5.37 -3.10 2.23
N ALA A 39 4.18 -3.42 2.73
CA ALA A 39 3.30 -4.38 2.10
C ALA A 39 2.48 -3.73 0.98
N LEU A 40 2.34 -4.47 -0.12
CA LEU A 40 1.39 -4.21 -1.18
C LEU A 40 0.30 -5.27 -1.10
N VAL A 41 -0.96 -4.87 -0.98
CA VAL A 41 -2.09 -5.80 -1.01
C VAL A 41 -2.97 -5.47 -2.20
N ARG A 42 -3.35 -6.47 -2.99
CA ARG A 42 -4.27 -6.34 -4.11
C ARG A 42 -5.54 -7.13 -3.86
N ILE A 43 -6.67 -6.47 -4.14
CA ILE A 43 -8.02 -7.07 -4.10
C ILE A 43 -8.75 -6.55 -5.34
N GLY A 44 -8.99 -7.42 -6.33
CA GLY A 44 -9.46 -6.98 -7.64
C GLY A 44 -8.51 -5.96 -8.26
N GLU A 45 -9.03 -4.82 -8.68
CA GLU A 45 -8.25 -3.74 -9.30
C GLU A 45 -7.66 -2.74 -8.28
N ARG A 46 -7.96 -2.90 -7.01
CA ARG A 46 -7.50 -2.00 -5.93
C ARG A 46 -6.16 -2.45 -5.39
N THR A 47 -5.27 -1.50 -5.17
CA THR A 47 -3.98 -1.74 -4.52
C THR A 47 -3.84 -0.85 -3.29
N TRP A 48 -3.55 -1.47 -2.16
CA TRP A 48 -3.16 -0.79 -0.93
C TRP A 48 -1.66 -0.89 -0.75
N VAL A 49 -1.05 0.21 -0.31
CA VAL A 49 0.36 0.28 0.07
C VAL A 49 0.44 0.59 1.54
N LEU A 50 0.98 -0.33 2.31
CA LEU A 50 0.89 -0.34 3.77
C LEU A 50 2.29 -0.22 4.38
N PRO A 51 2.70 0.99 4.79
CA PRO A 51 3.88 1.17 5.62
C PRO A 51 3.64 0.64 7.05
N PRO A 52 4.67 0.51 7.91
CA PRO A 52 4.55 -0.07 9.25
C PRO A 52 3.51 0.57 10.17
N GLY A 53 3.14 1.83 9.91
CA GLY A 53 2.07 2.51 10.66
C GLY A 53 0.64 2.17 10.20
N ARG A 54 0.47 1.28 9.22
CA ARG A 54 -0.82 0.90 8.61
C ARG A 54 -0.93 -0.60 8.44
N ALA A 55 -2.13 -1.12 8.64
CA ALA A 55 -2.48 -2.50 8.32
C ALA A 55 -3.78 -2.52 7.52
N LEU A 56 -4.01 -3.58 6.75
CA LEU A 56 -5.25 -3.81 6.04
C LEU A 56 -6.02 -4.96 6.68
N TRP A 57 -7.23 -4.67 7.11
CA TRP A 57 -8.25 -5.66 7.39
C TRP A 57 -8.79 -6.22 6.07
N ILE A 58 -8.75 -7.53 5.92
CA ILE A 58 -9.29 -8.27 4.77
C ILE A 58 -10.35 -9.21 5.32
N PRO A 59 -11.64 -9.05 4.93
CA PRO A 59 -12.70 -9.95 5.36
C PRO A 59 -12.47 -11.39 4.89
N ALA A 60 -12.97 -12.36 5.65
CA ALA A 60 -12.97 -13.77 5.29
C ALA A 60 -13.53 -14.00 3.87
N GLY A 61 -12.91 -14.89 3.11
CA GLY A 61 -13.34 -15.26 1.75
C GLY A 61 -13.01 -14.21 0.67
N VAL A 62 -12.40 -13.10 0.99
CA VAL A 62 -11.99 -12.10 -0.01
C VAL A 62 -10.73 -12.57 -0.73
N VAL A 63 -10.81 -12.73 -2.05
CA VAL A 63 -9.66 -13.10 -2.90
C VAL A 63 -8.67 -11.94 -2.95
N HIS A 64 -7.44 -12.20 -2.57
CA HIS A 64 -6.38 -11.18 -2.50
C HIS A 64 -4.99 -11.77 -2.77
N THR A 65 -4.01 -10.88 -2.95
CA THR A 65 -2.59 -11.21 -2.95
C THR A 65 -1.82 -10.15 -2.20
N THR A 66 -0.73 -10.56 -1.55
CA THR A 66 0.17 -9.67 -0.80
C THR A 66 1.58 -9.78 -1.38
N GLY A 67 2.25 -8.65 -1.53
CA GLY A 67 3.62 -8.59 -2.03
C GLY A 67 4.46 -7.53 -1.33
N ALA A 68 5.76 -7.55 -1.60
CA ALA A 68 6.73 -6.65 -1.02
C ALA A 68 7.29 -5.69 -2.08
N SER A 69 7.06 -4.37 -1.91
CA SER A 69 7.73 -3.36 -2.74
C SER A 69 9.21 -3.22 -2.39
N VAL A 70 9.50 -3.35 -1.11
CA VAL A 70 10.84 -3.49 -0.51
C VAL A 70 10.82 -4.74 0.36
N ALA A 71 11.98 -5.30 0.67
CA ALA A 71 12.03 -6.44 1.60
C ALA A 71 11.29 -6.09 2.90
N MET A 72 10.38 -6.95 3.31
CA MET A 72 9.54 -6.72 4.47
C MET A 72 9.48 -7.93 5.39
N ASN A 73 9.15 -7.66 6.65
CA ASN A 73 8.64 -8.66 7.56
C ASN A 73 7.11 -8.47 7.63
N LEU A 74 6.37 -9.38 6.99
CA LEU A 74 4.92 -9.40 7.01
C LEU A 74 4.45 -10.18 8.24
N ARG A 75 3.70 -9.53 9.12
CA ARG A 75 2.95 -10.19 10.17
C ARG A 75 1.47 -10.18 9.81
N SER A 76 0.93 -11.36 9.57
CA SER A 76 -0.49 -11.54 9.29
C SER A 76 -1.18 -12.11 10.51
N LEU A 77 -2.21 -11.42 10.98
CA LEU A 77 -3.12 -11.98 11.98
C LEU A 77 -4.28 -12.62 11.23
N TYR A 78 -4.52 -13.88 11.52
CA TYR A 78 -5.69 -14.63 11.05
C TYR A 78 -6.69 -14.71 12.20
N LEU A 79 -7.90 -14.23 11.97
CA LEU A 79 -8.90 -14.02 13.00
C LEU A 79 -10.13 -14.89 12.70
N ASP A 80 -10.53 -15.68 13.69
CA ASP A 80 -11.72 -16.53 13.60
C ASP A 80 -12.99 -15.65 13.46
N PRO A 81 -13.75 -15.73 12.36
CA PRO A 81 -14.95 -14.93 12.16
C PRO A 81 -16.03 -15.15 13.22
N VAL A 82 -16.04 -16.32 13.86
CA VAL A 82 -17.04 -16.66 14.91
C VAL A 82 -16.69 -15.97 16.24
N ARG A 83 -15.41 -15.79 16.52
CA ARG A 83 -14.91 -15.24 17.78
C ARG A 83 -14.48 -13.76 17.68
N CYS A 84 -14.28 -13.28 16.47
CA CYS A 84 -13.93 -11.89 16.23
C CYS A 84 -15.15 -10.99 16.47
N PRO A 85 -15.07 -9.98 17.35
CA PRO A 85 -16.19 -9.08 17.60
C PRO A 85 -16.43 -8.07 16.47
N LEU A 86 -15.52 -8.01 15.48
CA LEU A 86 -15.59 -7.08 14.36
C LEU A 86 -16.23 -7.76 13.15
N ASN A 87 -17.15 -7.06 12.51
CA ASN A 87 -17.89 -7.53 11.34
C ASN A 87 -17.73 -6.62 10.12
N TRP A 88 -16.57 -6.02 9.94
CA TRP A 88 -16.32 -5.15 8.78
C TRP A 88 -16.35 -5.98 7.49
N ALA A 89 -17.38 -5.74 6.68
CA ALA A 89 -17.61 -6.49 5.44
C ALA A 89 -16.70 -6.04 4.28
N LEU A 90 -15.98 -4.91 4.42
CA LEU A 90 -15.13 -4.36 3.38
C LEU A 90 -13.67 -4.28 3.85
N PRO A 91 -12.70 -4.42 2.91
CA PRO A 91 -11.30 -4.14 3.19
C PRO A 91 -11.14 -2.74 3.80
N THR A 92 -10.53 -2.69 4.99
CA THR A 92 -10.47 -1.48 5.80
C THR A 92 -9.05 -1.26 6.29
N VAL A 93 -8.51 -0.06 6.05
CA VAL A 93 -7.20 0.31 6.58
C VAL A 93 -7.33 0.75 8.04
N ILE A 94 -6.47 0.23 8.89
CA ILE A 94 -6.38 0.63 10.30
C ILE A 94 -5.03 1.25 10.62
N ALA A 95 -5.00 2.12 11.64
CA ALA A 95 -3.74 2.59 12.23
C ALA A 95 -3.09 1.50 13.06
N VAL A 96 -1.75 1.45 13.04
CA VAL A 96 -0.96 0.55 13.91
C VAL A 96 -0.12 1.39 14.87
N PRO A 97 -0.71 1.87 15.99
CA PRO A 97 0.02 2.58 17.03
C PRO A 97 0.98 1.64 17.76
N ALA A 98 1.89 2.22 18.58
CA ALA A 98 2.93 1.47 19.27
C ALA A 98 2.35 0.30 20.09
N LEU A 99 1.29 0.54 20.87
CA LEU A 99 0.68 -0.51 21.71
C LEU A 99 0.15 -1.68 20.85
N LEU A 100 -0.52 -1.41 19.72
CA LEU A 100 -1.01 -2.47 18.84
C LEU A 100 0.15 -3.29 18.26
N ARG A 101 1.24 -2.63 17.89
CA ARG A 101 2.45 -3.27 17.36
C ARG A 101 3.04 -4.26 18.37
N GLU A 102 3.27 -3.80 19.61
CA GLU A 102 3.83 -4.64 20.67
C GLU A 102 2.88 -5.79 21.04
N LEU A 103 1.58 -5.55 21.01
CA LEU A 103 0.59 -6.58 21.28
C LEU A 103 0.56 -7.67 20.20
N ILE A 104 0.70 -7.30 18.92
CA ILE A 104 0.84 -8.27 17.83
C ILE A 104 2.10 -9.12 18.02
N VAL A 105 3.23 -8.51 18.42
CA VAL A 105 4.46 -9.24 18.73
C VAL A 105 4.23 -10.21 19.88
N HIS A 106 3.61 -9.75 20.96
CA HIS A 106 3.30 -10.56 22.15
C HIS A 106 2.38 -11.76 21.83
N LEU A 107 1.35 -11.56 21.02
CA LEU A 107 0.45 -12.64 20.57
C LEU A 107 1.13 -13.66 19.64
N GLY A 108 2.25 -13.28 19.03
CA GLY A 108 3.09 -14.17 18.22
C GLY A 108 3.90 -15.18 19.03
N ASP A 109 4.02 -15.00 20.36
CA ASP A 109 4.73 -15.94 21.23
C ASP A 109 3.94 -17.25 21.37
N PRO A 110 4.48 -18.40 20.91
CA PRO A 110 3.81 -19.69 21.03
C PRO A 110 3.73 -20.19 22.49
N ALA A 111 4.57 -19.68 23.38
CA ALA A 111 4.61 -20.04 24.81
C ALA A 111 3.62 -19.22 25.65
N LEU A 112 2.92 -18.26 25.07
CA LEU A 112 1.97 -17.41 25.80
C LEU A 112 0.83 -18.23 26.39
N PRO A 113 0.63 -18.22 27.75
CA PRO A 113 -0.43 -18.99 28.41
C PRO A 113 -1.83 -18.57 27.91
N ALA A 114 -2.74 -19.55 27.78
CA ALA A 114 -4.08 -19.29 27.25
C ALA A 114 -4.85 -18.16 27.97
N PRO A 115 -4.84 -18.02 29.31
CA PRO A 115 -5.53 -16.90 29.96
C PRO A 115 -4.92 -15.53 29.65
N ALA A 116 -3.59 -15.45 29.44
CA ALA A 116 -2.92 -14.22 29.04
C ALA A 116 -3.23 -13.87 27.57
N ARG A 117 -3.24 -14.87 26.69
CA ARG A 117 -3.62 -14.74 25.29
C ARG A 117 -5.02 -14.18 25.15
N LEU A 118 -6.02 -14.71 25.84
CA LEU A 118 -7.40 -14.23 25.78
C LEU A 118 -7.54 -12.75 26.18
N ARG A 119 -6.82 -12.33 27.23
CA ARG A 119 -6.80 -10.90 27.61
C ARG A 119 -6.13 -10.04 26.56
N ALA A 120 -5.02 -10.50 25.97
CA ALA A 120 -4.32 -9.79 24.92
C ALA A 120 -5.17 -9.68 23.65
N GLU A 121 -5.91 -10.72 23.26
CA GLU A 121 -6.85 -10.71 22.13
C GLU A 121 -7.98 -9.70 22.36
N SER A 122 -8.54 -9.60 23.57
CA SER A 122 -9.57 -8.61 23.89
C SER A 122 -9.04 -7.18 23.70
N VAL A 123 -7.86 -6.87 24.24
CA VAL A 123 -7.23 -5.54 24.05
C VAL A 123 -6.89 -5.27 22.57
N LEU A 124 -6.49 -6.32 21.83
CA LEU A 124 -6.20 -6.19 20.39
C LEU A 124 -7.40 -5.63 19.61
N PHE A 125 -8.58 -6.18 19.85
CA PHE A 125 -9.79 -5.76 19.14
C PHE A 125 -10.20 -4.33 19.49
N ASP A 126 -9.99 -3.89 20.73
CA ASP A 126 -10.25 -2.51 21.17
C ASP A 126 -9.36 -1.48 20.45
N LEU A 127 -8.18 -1.92 19.99
CA LEU A 127 -7.21 -1.04 19.33
C LEU A 127 -7.43 -0.94 17.80
N PHE A 128 -8.34 -1.71 17.23
CA PHE A 128 -8.61 -1.65 15.80
C PHE A 128 -9.42 -0.39 15.45
N ALA A 129 -8.72 0.64 15.03
CA ALA A 129 -9.31 1.93 14.66
C ALA A 129 -9.18 2.16 13.15
N PRO A 130 -10.32 2.16 12.41
CA PRO A 130 -10.33 2.51 10.99
C PRO A 130 -9.76 3.91 10.76
N VAL A 131 -8.95 4.04 9.72
CA VAL A 131 -8.45 5.34 9.28
C VAL A 131 -8.93 5.64 7.87
N PRO A 132 -9.37 6.88 7.61
CA PRO A 132 -9.69 7.30 6.26
C PRO A 132 -8.45 7.14 5.39
N THR A 133 -8.45 6.15 4.52
CA THR A 133 -7.37 5.94 3.55
C THR A 133 -8.02 5.52 2.26
N THR A 134 -7.84 6.34 1.24
CA THR A 134 -8.29 5.99 -0.10
C THR A 134 -7.29 5.01 -0.69
N ALA A 135 -7.74 3.84 -1.10
CA ALA A 135 -6.94 2.96 -1.96
C ALA A 135 -6.58 3.73 -3.23
N LEU A 136 -5.34 3.62 -3.67
CA LEU A 136 -4.97 4.13 -4.98
C LEU A 136 -5.48 3.13 -6.02
N GLU A 137 -6.63 3.44 -6.59
CA GLU A 137 -7.25 2.65 -7.66
C GLU A 137 -6.73 3.14 -9.01
N VAL A 138 -6.19 2.23 -9.80
CA VAL A 138 -5.79 2.50 -11.18
C VAL A 138 -6.44 1.44 -12.06
N PRO A 139 -7.75 1.56 -12.34
CA PRO A 139 -8.48 0.59 -13.12
C PRO A 139 -7.87 0.40 -14.50
N ASP A 140 -7.82 -0.86 -14.97
CA ASP A 140 -7.40 -1.19 -16.32
C ASP A 140 -8.59 -1.13 -17.28
N PRO A 141 -8.56 -0.22 -18.27
CA PRO A 141 -9.64 -0.15 -19.24
C PRO A 141 -9.60 -1.36 -20.18
N LYS A 142 -10.78 -1.81 -20.58
CA LYS A 142 -10.97 -2.94 -21.50
C LYS A 142 -10.92 -2.54 -22.98
N ASP A 143 -11.22 -1.27 -23.29
CA ASP A 143 -11.22 -0.77 -24.66
C ASP A 143 -9.82 -0.86 -25.29
N ALA A 144 -9.74 -1.45 -26.49
CA ALA A 144 -8.48 -1.70 -27.20
C ALA A 144 -7.68 -0.43 -27.50
N ARG A 145 -8.33 0.74 -27.60
CA ARG A 145 -7.67 2.03 -27.85
C ARG A 145 -7.00 2.59 -26.60
N LEU A 146 -7.51 2.28 -25.40
CA LEU A 146 -6.94 2.76 -24.14
C LEU A 146 -5.78 1.89 -23.65
N ARG A 147 -5.78 0.59 -23.97
CA ARG A 147 -4.74 -0.35 -23.52
C ARG A 147 -3.31 0.08 -23.86
N PRO A 148 -2.98 0.50 -25.10
CA PRO A 148 -1.62 0.98 -25.41
C PRO A 148 -1.24 2.22 -24.60
N ILE A 149 -2.20 3.13 -24.36
CA ILE A 149 -1.99 4.36 -23.59
C ILE A 149 -1.67 4.01 -22.13
N THR A 150 -2.48 3.18 -21.52
CA THR A 150 -2.29 2.79 -20.11
C THR A 150 -1.04 1.96 -19.92
N ALA A 151 -0.72 1.06 -20.85
CA ALA A 151 0.52 0.28 -20.83
C ALA A 151 1.77 1.18 -20.92
N ALA A 152 1.78 2.14 -21.85
CA ALA A 152 2.89 3.08 -22.00
C ALA A 152 3.09 3.95 -20.74
N LEU A 153 1.99 4.48 -20.17
CA LEU A 153 2.04 5.29 -18.95
C LEU A 153 2.44 4.48 -17.71
N ARG A 154 2.12 3.17 -17.66
CA ARG A 154 2.62 2.29 -16.60
C ARG A 154 4.12 2.02 -16.72
N ALA A 155 4.61 1.89 -17.96
CA ALA A 155 6.04 1.72 -18.22
C ALA A 155 6.83 3.01 -17.94
N ASP A 156 6.25 4.16 -18.29
CA ASP A 156 6.84 5.49 -18.04
C ASP A 156 5.79 6.48 -17.49
N PRO A 157 5.68 6.61 -16.17
CA PRO A 157 4.77 7.59 -15.55
C PRO A 157 5.11 9.06 -15.84
N THR A 158 6.32 9.32 -16.35
CA THR A 158 6.76 10.69 -16.68
C THR A 158 6.23 11.20 -18.01
N ASP A 159 5.68 10.31 -18.84
CA ASP A 159 5.15 10.68 -20.15
C ASP A 159 4.09 11.80 -20.04
N GLU A 160 4.36 12.92 -20.71
CA GLU A 160 3.52 14.11 -20.65
C GLU A 160 2.55 14.25 -21.83
N ARG A 161 2.50 13.25 -22.71
CA ARG A 161 1.60 13.30 -23.86
C ARG A 161 0.16 13.62 -23.45
N THR A 162 -0.45 14.50 -24.22
CA THR A 162 -1.87 14.86 -24.07
C THR A 162 -2.77 13.81 -24.73
N LEU A 163 -4.07 13.85 -24.43
CA LEU A 163 -5.03 12.98 -25.13
C LEU A 163 -5.03 13.22 -26.66
N ALA A 164 -4.70 14.42 -27.14
CA ALA A 164 -4.55 14.69 -28.57
C ALA A 164 -3.34 13.93 -29.15
N GLY A 165 -2.19 13.98 -28.47
CA GLY A 165 -1.00 13.23 -28.89
C GLY A 165 -1.22 11.72 -28.84
N TRP A 166 -1.88 11.21 -27.81
CA TRP A 166 -2.27 9.80 -27.75
C TRP A 166 -3.25 9.43 -28.86
N GLY A 167 -4.20 10.32 -29.17
CA GLY A 167 -5.19 10.11 -30.21
C GLY A 167 -4.56 9.85 -31.57
N GLN A 168 -3.49 10.56 -31.91
CA GLN A 168 -2.72 10.34 -33.14
C GLN A 168 -2.13 8.92 -33.23
N LEU A 169 -1.69 8.37 -32.09
CA LEU A 169 -1.10 7.03 -32.03
C LEU A 169 -2.13 5.91 -32.14
N VAL A 170 -3.32 6.10 -31.57
CA VAL A 170 -4.35 5.04 -31.49
C VAL A 170 -5.51 5.25 -32.47
N GLY A 171 -5.43 6.26 -33.38
CA GLY A 171 -6.46 6.52 -34.36
C GLY A 171 -7.80 7.01 -33.78
N ALA A 172 -7.77 7.80 -32.70
CA ALA A 172 -8.98 8.28 -32.02
C ALA A 172 -8.89 9.77 -31.69
N SER A 173 -10.02 10.49 -31.69
CA SER A 173 -10.02 11.88 -31.23
C SER A 173 -9.82 12.01 -29.73
N ALA A 174 -9.21 13.12 -29.26
CA ALA A 174 -9.04 13.41 -27.85
C ALA A 174 -10.37 13.39 -27.09
N ARG A 175 -11.45 13.89 -27.69
CA ARG A 175 -12.80 13.86 -27.10
C ARG A 175 -13.31 12.44 -26.91
N ASN A 176 -13.09 11.55 -27.87
CA ASN A 176 -13.50 10.15 -27.76
C ASN A 176 -12.70 9.44 -26.66
N LEU A 177 -11.36 9.63 -26.61
CA LEU A 177 -10.52 9.07 -25.56
C LEU A 177 -10.93 9.58 -24.16
N ALA A 178 -11.21 10.89 -24.01
CA ALA A 178 -11.68 11.45 -22.74
C ALA A 178 -12.97 10.77 -22.26
N ARG A 179 -13.94 10.60 -23.16
CA ARG A 179 -15.19 9.90 -22.84
C ARG A 179 -14.95 8.44 -22.47
N LEU A 180 -14.07 7.74 -23.19
CA LEU A 180 -13.74 6.35 -22.90
C LEU A 180 -13.07 6.18 -21.54
N PHE A 181 -12.13 7.06 -21.17
CA PHE A 181 -11.54 7.02 -19.83
C PHE A 181 -12.61 7.11 -18.74
N VAL A 182 -13.55 8.04 -18.85
CA VAL A 182 -14.64 8.18 -17.85
C VAL A 182 -15.53 6.95 -17.85
N THR A 183 -15.91 6.43 -19.02
CA THR A 183 -16.82 5.28 -19.12
C THR A 183 -16.20 3.99 -18.59
N GLU A 184 -14.92 3.77 -18.89
CA GLU A 184 -14.23 2.50 -18.56
C GLU A 184 -13.64 2.50 -17.16
N THR A 185 -13.21 3.65 -16.64
CA THR A 185 -12.46 3.75 -15.38
C THR A 185 -13.17 4.56 -14.29
N GLY A 186 -14.27 5.24 -14.61
CA GLY A 186 -14.93 6.19 -13.71
C GLY A 186 -14.12 7.49 -13.49
N MET A 187 -12.99 7.69 -14.18
CA MET A 187 -12.05 8.78 -13.96
C MET A 187 -11.78 9.54 -15.25
N THR A 188 -11.55 10.84 -15.15
CA THR A 188 -10.92 11.57 -16.27
C THR A 188 -9.49 11.07 -16.48
N PHE A 189 -8.95 11.24 -17.68
CA PHE A 189 -7.55 10.90 -17.99
C PHE A 189 -6.55 11.54 -17.00
N GLY A 190 -6.79 12.81 -16.62
CA GLY A 190 -5.95 13.50 -15.64
C GLY A 190 -5.99 12.86 -14.24
N GLN A 191 -7.18 12.46 -13.78
CA GLN A 191 -7.35 11.75 -12.51
C GLN A 191 -6.68 10.37 -12.56
N TRP A 192 -6.92 9.59 -13.61
CA TRP A 192 -6.33 8.28 -13.82
C TRP A 192 -4.79 8.36 -13.83
N ARG A 193 -4.23 9.31 -14.62
CA ARG A 193 -2.76 9.53 -14.66
C ARG A 193 -2.19 9.96 -13.32
N THR A 194 -2.92 10.79 -12.56
CA THR A 194 -2.51 11.18 -11.20
C THR A 194 -2.46 9.97 -10.29
N GLN A 195 -3.49 9.12 -10.29
CA GLN A 195 -3.52 7.89 -9.48
C GLN A 195 -2.36 6.97 -9.84
N LEU A 196 -2.10 6.77 -11.13
CA LEU A 196 -0.97 5.98 -11.61
C LEU A 196 0.38 6.50 -11.11
N ARG A 197 0.61 7.81 -11.24
CA ARG A 197 1.85 8.45 -10.76
C ARG A 197 2.03 8.30 -9.26
N LEU A 198 0.96 8.46 -8.49
CA LEU A 198 0.99 8.25 -7.05
C LEU A 198 1.24 6.78 -6.68
N GLN A 199 0.61 5.84 -7.39
CA GLN A 199 0.87 4.41 -7.20
C GLN A 199 2.34 4.06 -7.48
N ALA A 200 2.92 4.60 -8.55
CA ALA A 200 4.34 4.42 -8.88
C ALA A 200 5.29 5.09 -7.86
N ALA A 201 4.85 6.18 -7.21
CA ALA A 201 5.63 6.87 -6.18
C ALA A 201 5.77 6.08 -4.89
N LEU A 202 4.75 5.31 -4.51
CA LEU A 202 4.68 4.66 -3.21
C LEU A 202 5.87 3.72 -2.93
N PRO A 203 6.26 2.80 -3.83
CA PRO A 203 7.44 1.97 -3.60
C PRO A 203 8.74 2.78 -3.49
N LEU A 204 8.88 3.88 -4.25
CA LEU A 204 10.05 4.74 -4.18
C LEU A 204 10.15 5.48 -2.84
N LEU A 205 9.02 5.96 -2.32
CA LEU A 205 8.93 6.55 -0.99
C LEU A 205 9.24 5.51 0.09
N ALA A 206 8.72 4.31 -0.04
CA ALA A 206 8.95 3.20 0.86
C ALA A 206 10.44 2.82 0.93
N ASP A 207 11.16 2.89 -0.19
CA ASP A 207 12.61 2.72 -0.30
C ASP A 207 13.42 3.87 0.35
N GLY A 208 12.75 4.86 0.95
CA GLY A 208 13.40 6.02 1.58
C GLY A 208 13.91 7.06 0.58
N MET A 209 13.49 7.00 -0.69
CA MET A 209 13.89 8.01 -1.66
C MET A 209 13.31 9.37 -1.29
N ALA A 210 14.16 10.40 -1.32
CA ALA A 210 13.74 11.77 -1.00
C ALA A 210 12.57 12.24 -1.89
N VAL A 211 11.56 12.86 -1.27
CA VAL A 211 10.29 13.30 -1.91
C VAL A 211 10.54 14.10 -3.19
N GLY A 212 11.56 14.97 -3.21
CA GLY A 212 11.92 15.73 -4.41
C GLY A 212 12.36 14.87 -5.59
N ARG A 213 13.15 13.82 -5.34
CA ARG A 213 13.56 12.86 -6.38
C ARG A 213 12.40 12.00 -6.85
N VAL A 214 11.53 11.58 -5.92
CA VAL A 214 10.32 10.83 -6.26
C VAL A 214 9.42 11.64 -7.17
N ALA A 215 9.16 12.92 -6.84
CA ALA A 215 8.33 13.80 -7.64
C ALA A 215 8.78 13.82 -9.12
N GLY A 216 10.07 14.05 -9.38
CA GLY A 216 10.60 14.04 -10.74
C GLY A 216 10.47 12.67 -11.43
N ARG A 217 10.73 11.57 -10.71
CA ARG A 217 10.65 10.21 -11.27
C ARG A 217 9.25 9.76 -11.65
N VAL A 218 8.22 10.40 -11.09
CA VAL A 218 6.83 10.08 -11.41
C VAL A 218 6.12 11.20 -12.17
N GLY A 219 6.89 12.13 -12.77
CA GLY A 219 6.39 13.12 -13.71
C GLY A 219 5.76 14.37 -13.09
N TYR A 220 6.17 14.76 -11.87
CA TYR A 220 5.80 16.06 -11.32
C TYR A 220 6.94 17.06 -11.49
N ALA A 221 6.62 18.24 -12.02
CA ALA A 221 7.59 19.31 -12.24
C ALA A 221 8.18 19.86 -10.92
N THR A 222 7.41 19.79 -9.82
CA THR A 222 7.86 20.28 -8.51
C THR A 222 7.48 19.31 -7.38
N PRO A 223 8.30 19.23 -6.31
CA PRO A 223 7.96 18.47 -5.11
C PRO A 223 6.65 18.93 -4.47
N SER A 224 6.36 20.24 -4.48
CA SER A 224 5.14 20.80 -3.91
C SER A 224 3.88 20.33 -4.63
N ALA A 225 3.91 20.25 -5.98
CA ALA A 225 2.80 19.72 -6.77
C ALA A 225 2.54 18.25 -6.47
N PHE A 226 3.60 17.45 -6.32
CA PHE A 226 3.51 16.05 -5.91
C PHE A 226 2.90 15.91 -4.51
N VAL A 227 3.41 16.62 -3.51
CA VAL A 227 2.91 16.57 -2.13
C VAL A 227 1.43 16.97 -2.05
N ALA A 228 1.02 18.00 -2.80
CA ALA A 228 -0.37 18.44 -2.87
C ALA A 228 -1.28 17.37 -3.53
N ALA A 229 -0.81 16.72 -4.60
CA ALA A 229 -1.54 15.63 -5.25
C ALA A 229 -1.65 14.40 -4.32
N PHE A 230 -0.57 14.02 -3.68
CA PHE A 230 -0.52 12.93 -2.71
C PHE A 230 -1.49 13.17 -1.55
N ARG A 231 -1.43 14.35 -0.91
CA ARG A 231 -2.33 14.71 0.19
C ARG A 231 -3.80 14.68 -0.22
N ARG A 232 -4.14 15.15 -1.44
CA ARG A 232 -5.54 15.07 -1.94
C ARG A 232 -6.02 13.64 -2.12
N ALA A 233 -5.16 12.75 -2.61
CA ALA A 233 -5.53 11.37 -2.89
C ALA A 233 -5.52 10.48 -1.64
N VAL A 234 -4.58 10.73 -0.70
CA VAL A 234 -4.30 9.83 0.43
C VAL A 234 -4.75 10.43 1.77
N GLY A 235 -5.12 11.73 1.79
CA GLY A 235 -5.58 12.45 2.98
C GLY A 235 -4.47 13.10 3.80
N VAL A 236 -3.24 12.57 3.75
CA VAL A 236 -2.08 13.06 4.52
C VAL A 236 -0.85 13.20 3.61
N PRO A 237 0.12 14.06 3.95
CA PRO A 237 1.35 14.19 3.17
C PRO A 237 2.24 12.93 3.28
N PRO A 238 3.16 12.69 2.32
CA PRO A 238 4.03 11.50 2.31
C PRO A 238 4.77 11.25 3.62
N ALA A 239 5.36 12.28 4.22
CA ALA A 239 6.09 12.15 5.47
C ALA A 239 5.22 11.61 6.62
N ALA A 240 3.99 12.12 6.76
CA ALA A 240 3.05 11.63 7.76
C ALA A 240 2.52 10.23 7.43
N TYR A 241 2.34 9.92 6.14
CA TYR A 241 1.89 8.60 5.70
C TYR A 241 2.89 7.50 6.04
N PHE A 242 4.18 7.76 5.83
CA PHE A 242 5.26 6.81 6.12
C PHE A 242 5.81 6.90 7.54
N GLY A 243 5.30 7.82 8.39
CA GLY A 243 5.75 8.01 9.76
C GLY A 243 7.18 8.56 9.87
N TRP A 244 7.66 9.28 8.85
CA TRP A 244 8.97 9.92 8.92
C TRP A 244 8.92 11.09 9.89
N SER A 245 9.69 11.01 10.97
CA SER A 245 9.92 12.16 11.84
C SER A 245 10.72 13.21 11.07
N SER A 246 10.39 14.49 11.28
CA SER A 246 11.07 15.64 10.65
C SER A 246 12.59 15.71 10.91
N SER A 247 13.11 14.82 11.78
CA SER A 247 14.55 14.70 12.09
C SER A 247 15.35 13.88 11.07
N SER A 248 14.71 13.10 10.19
CA SER A 248 15.42 12.26 9.21
C SER A 248 15.78 12.98 7.89
N ALA A 249 15.49 14.26 7.78
CA ALA A 249 15.76 15.04 6.57
C ALA A 249 17.18 15.61 6.45
N LYS A 250 18.08 15.31 7.41
CA LYS A 250 19.49 15.71 7.36
C LYS A 250 20.39 14.52 7.68
N VAL A 251 20.56 13.61 6.76
CA VAL A 251 21.80 12.83 6.71
C VAL A 251 22.72 13.52 5.72
N ASP A 252 23.54 14.37 6.26
CA ASP A 252 24.70 14.98 5.61
C ASP A 252 25.67 13.84 5.26
N PHE A 253 25.83 13.54 3.99
CA PHE A 253 26.89 12.67 3.50
C PHE A 253 28.22 13.44 3.60
N ARG A 254 28.78 13.57 4.79
CA ARG A 254 30.19 13.91 4.95
C ARG A 254 31.00 12.66 4.65
N ALA A 255 31.93 12.85 3.74
CA ALA A 255 32.88 11.88 3.25
C ALA A 255 33.49 11.00 4.36
N ALA A 256 33.57 9.70 4.07
CA ALA A 256 34.37 8.78 4.84
C ALA A 256 35.85 9.23 4.81
N PRO A 257 36.60 9.14 5.93
CA PRO A 257 38.03 9.41 5.91
C PRO A 257 38.75 8.34 5.07
N GLN A 258 39.65 8.79 4.21
CA GLN A 258 40.56 7.93 3.46
C GLN A 258 41.47 7.18 4.45
N PRO A 259 41.78 5.88 4.14
CA PRO A 259 42.79 5.16 4.91
C PRO A 259 44.20 5.79 4.64
N PRO A 260 45.13 5.73 5.61
CA PRO A 260 46.48 6.22 5.40
C PRO A 260 47.21 5.36 4.37
N ASP A 261 47.98 6.03 3.50
CA ASP A 261 48.89 5.42 2.53
C ASP A 261 50.04 4.66 3.24
N PRO A 262 50.62 3.65 2.58
CA PRO A 262 51.51 2.66 3.15
C PRO A 262 52.88 3.21 3.61
#